data_c85994b767ae05c44745a100f1de70e8
#
_entry.id   c85994b767ae05c44745a100f1de70e8
#
_cell.length_a   1.000
_cell.length_b   1.000
_cell.length_c   1.000
_cell.angle_alpha   90.00
_cell.angle_beta   90.00
_cell.angle_gamma   90.00
#
_symmetry.space_group_name_H-M   'P 1'
#
loop_
_entity.id
_entity.type
_entity.pdbx_description
1 polymer ?
#
loop_
_entity_poly.entity_id
_entity_poly.type
_entity_poly.pdbx_seq_one_letter_code
_entity_poly.pdbx_strand_id
1 'polypeptide(L)'
;AMRLGIPGYLIHSTNKPYGVGLRVSHGCIRMYPEDISTLFPVIKVGDQVMIVNQAVKVGWAGNSLYIEVHPPLENHPSDNLLDIALDLIEHANNDVLPVLDGAALRNALTEQQGMPIKIYERSSLQVDETNNTNAIN
;
A
#
# COMPACT_ATOMS: atom_id res chain seq x y z
N ALA A 1 13.33 2.46 -19.42
CA ALA A 1 12.41 1.33 -19.24
C ALA A 1 13.13 0.15 -18.58
N MET A 2 12.45 -0.55 -17.72
CA MET A 2 12.91 -1.77 -17.05
C MET A 2 12.13 -2.96 -17.62
N ARG A 3 12.82 -4.00 -18.03
CA ARG A 3 12.19 -5.22 -18.54
C ARG A 3 11.89 -6.15 -17.38
N LEU A 4 10.67 -6.69 -17.36
CA LEU A 4 10.31 -7.76 -16.42
C LEU A 4 10.77 -9.12 -16.94
N GLY A 5 10.87 -10.12 -16.06
CA GLY A 5 11.17 -11.49 -16.42
C GLY A 5 10.09 -12.15 -17.31
N ILE A 6 8.96 -11.50 -17.47
CA ILE A 6 7.85 -11.93 -18.34
C ILE A 6 8.04 -11.27 -19.70
N PRO A 7 8.17 -12.04 -20.81
CA PRO A 7 8.37 -11.48 -22.13
C PRO A 7 7.28 -10.48 -22.53
N GLY A 8 7.70 -9.33 -23.07
CA GLY A 8 6.77 -8.29 -23.53
C GLY A 8 6.29 -7.32 -22.46
N TYR A 9 6.64 -7.53 -21.18
CA TYR A 9 6.20 -6.67 -20.08
C TYR A 9 7.34 -5.75 -19.61
N LEU A 10 7.01 -4.47 -19.47
CA LEU A 10 7.95 -3.40 -19.10
C LEU A 10 7.36 -2.54 -17.98
N ILE A 11 8.25 -1.97 -17.17
CA ILE A 11 7.95 -0.76 -16.40
C ILE A 11 8.64 0.40 -17.13
N HIS A 12 7.89 1.42 -17.55
CA HIS A 12 8.43 2.49 -18.38
C HIS A 12 7.75 3.84 -18.11
N SER A 13 8.44 4.93 -18.46
CA SER A 13 7.85 6.26 -18.42
C SER A 13 6.78 6.42 -19.51
N THR A 14 5.94 7.43 -19.35
CA THR A 14 4.92 7.80 -20.33
C THR A 14 4.93 9.29 -20.61
N ASN A 15 4.65 9.66 -21.86
CA ASN A 15 4.35 11.04 -22.25
C ASN A 15 2.86 11.39 -22.09
N LYS A 16 2.06 10.44 -21.57
CA LYS A 16 0.64 10.60 -21.28
C LYS A 16 0.39 10.35 -19.80
N PRO A 17 0.71 11.32 -18.91
CA PRO A 17 0.71 11.13 -17.45
C PRO A 17 -0.67 10.74 -16.90
N TYR A 18 -1.76 11.19 -17.51
CA TYR A 18 -3.13 10.81 -17.15
C TYR A 18 -3.46 9.32 -17.37
N GLY A 19 -2.56 8.57 -18.01
CA GLY A 19 -2.69 7.11 -18.16
C GLY A 19 -1.93 6.29 -17.09
N VAL A 20 -1.25 6.96 -16.15
CA VAL A 20 -0.62 6.30 -15.00
C VAL A 20 -1.71 5.83 -14.04
N GLY A 21 -1.60 4.60 -13.54
CA GLY A 21 -2.60 3.98 -12.66
C GLY A 21 -3.82 3.40 -13.38
N LEU A 22 -3.98 3.67 -14.69
CA LEU A 22 -5.10 3.15 -15.47
C LEU A 22 -4.73 1.87 -16.24
N ARG A 23 -5.71 0.98 -16.41
CA ARG A 23 -5.59 -0.25 -17.20
C ARG A 23 -5.77 0.02 -18.69
N VAL A 24 -4.87 0.80 -19.28
CA VAL A 24 -4.93 1.26 -20.68
C VAL A 24 -3.74 0.76 -21.49
N SER A 25 -3.02 -0.23 -21.00
CA SER A 25 -1.91 -0.88 -21.71
C SER A 25 -2.19 -2.37 -21.91
N HIS A 26 -1.40 -3.03 -22.76
CA HIS A 26 -1.44 -4.49 -22.95
C HIS A 26 -0.60 -5.24 -21.87
N GLY A 27 -0.44 -4.64 -20.69
CA GLY A 27 0.26 -5.23 -19.55
C GLY A 27 1.53 -4.50 -19.09
N CYS A 28 2.00 -3.49 -19.84
CA CYS A 28 3.10 -2.65 -19.37
C CYS A 28 2.66 -1.72 -18.25
N ILE A 29 3.53 -1.50 -17.27
CA ILE A 29 3.30 -0.62 -16.14
C ILE A 29 3.88 0.76 -16.46
N ARG A 30 3.03 1.78 -16.37
CA ARG A 30 3.43 3.17 -16.63
C ARG A 30 3.80 3.88 -15.34
N MET A 31 4.87 4.67 -15.40
CA MET A 31 5.30 5.56 -14.33
C MET A 31 5.43 6.99 -14.85
N TYR A 32 5.33 7.95 -13.95
CA TYR A 32 5.68 9.33 -14.27
C TYR A 32 7.18 9.43 -14.64
N PRO A 33 7.58 10.31 -15.57
CA PRO A 33 8.97 10.45 -15.98
C PRO A 33 9.93 10.75 -14.83
N GLU A 34 9.52 11.61 -13.90
CA GLU A 34 10.26 11.98 -12.70
C GLU A 34 10.48 10.78 -11.77
N ASP A 35 9.44 9.96 -11.55
CA ASP A 35 9.50 8.82 -10.65
C ASP A 35 10.42 7.71 -11.20
N ILE A 36 10.28 7.37 -12.47
CA ILE A 36 11.13 6.34 -13.07
C ILE A 36 12.58 6.81 -13.20
N SER A 37 12.82 8.11 -13.35
CA SER A 37 14.17 8.67 -13.40
C SER A 37 14.89 8.52 -12.06
N THR A 38 14.15 8.58 -10.97
CA THR A 38 14.65 8.36 -9.60
C THR A 38 14.81 6.87 -9.28
N LEU A 39 13.88 6.04 -9.75
CA LEU A 39 13.87 4.61 -9.48
C LEU A 39 14.93 3.85 -10.30
N PHE A 40 15.06 4.17 -11.60
CA PHE A 40 15.89 3.43 -12.54
C PHE A 40 17.36 3.26 -12.10
N PRO A 41 18.04 4.29 -11.53
CA PRO A 41 19.44 4.17 -11.12
C PRO A 41 19.66 3.23 -9.94
N VAL A 42 18.63 2.96 -9.12
CA VAL A 42 18.74 2.15 -7.89
C VAL A 42 18.39 0.68 -8.14
N ILE A 43 17.65 0.38 -9.22
CA ILE A 43 17.26 -0.99 -9.58
C ILE A 43 18.36 -1.69 -10.35
N LYS A 44 18.62 -2.94 -10.01
CA LYS A 44 19.63 -3.79 -10.65
C LYS A 44 18.96 -4.91 -11.45
N VAL A 45 19.69 -5.40 -12.46
CA VAL A 45 19.27 -6.61 -13.18
C VAL A 45 19.28 -7.78 -12.21
N GLY A 46 18.13 -8.47 -12.08
CA GLY A 46 17.94 -9.57 -11.14
C GLY A 46 17.14 -9.18 -9.89
N ASP A 47 16.85 -7.90 -9.69
CA ASP A 47 15.96 -7.48 -8.61
C ASP A 47 14.57 -8.10 -8.80
N GLN A 48 13.99 -8.59 -7.71
CA GLN A 48 12.71 -9.27 -7.74
C GLN A 48 11.57 -8.26 -7.82
N VAL A 49 10.64 -8.50 -8.74
CA VAL A 49 9.40 -7.73 -8.89
C VAL A 49 8.22 -8.63 -8.55
N MET A 50 7.44 -8.24 -7.54
CA MET A 50 6.21 -8.93 -7.15
C MET A 50 5.01 -8.07 -7.55
N ILE A 51 4.16 -8.62 -8.42
CA ILE A 51 2.89 -7.99 -8.81
C ILE A 51 1.80 -8.62 -7.96
N VAL A 52 1.16 -7.81 -7.12
CA VAL A 52 0.14 -8.26 -6.16
C VAL A 52 -1.22 -7.68 -6.49
N ASN A 53 -2.28 -8.43 -6.18
CA ASN A 53 -3.66 -7.96 -6.21
C ASN A 53 -4.15 -7.82 -4.77
N GLN A 54 -4.04 -6.61 -4.23
CA GLN A 54 -4.44 -6.28 -2.86
C GLN A 54 -5.35 -5.04 -2.91
N ALA A 55 -6.66 -5.27 -2.75
CA ALA A 55 -7.64 -4.19 -2.73
C ALA A 55 -7.49 -3.31 -1.48
N VAL A 56 -7.05 -3.88 -0.36
CA VAL A 56 -6.79 -3.16 0.89
C VAL A 56 -5.34 -3.34 1.30
N LYS A 57 -4.69 -2.25 1.69
CA LYS A 57 -3.36 -2.26 2.31
C LYS A 57 -3.39 -1.42 3.58
N VAL A 58 -2.67 -1.87 4.60
CA VAL A 58 -2.53 -1.17 5.88
C VAL A 58 -1.06 -1.08 6.23
N GLY A 59 -0.62 0.05 6.74
CA GLY A 59 0.78 0.22 7.11
C GLY A 59 1.04 1.42 8.00
N TRP A 60 2.12 1.34 8.77
CA TRP A 60 2.60 2.40 9.64
C TRP A 60 3.53 3.36 8.89
N ALA A 61 3.32 4.66 9.11
CA ALA A 61 4.27 5.70 8.77
C ALA A 61 4.52 6.55 10.03
N GLY A 62 5.66 6.35 10.67
CA GLY A 62 5.92 6.89 12.01
C GLY A 62 4.91 6.35 13.04
N ASN A 63 4.24 7.25 13.74
CA ASN A 63 3.22 6.90 14.75
C ASN A 63 1.80 6.78 14.17
N SER A 64 1.63 7.01 12.88
CA SER A 64 0.31 7.00 12.23
C SER A 64 0.09 5.73 11.43
N LEU A 65 -1.10 5.13 11.57
CA LEU A 65 -1.55 4.00 10.78
C LEU A 65 -2.40 4.50 9.61
N TYR A 66 -2.05 4.05 8.43
CA TYR A 66 -2.73 4.40 7.19
C TYR A 66 -3.40 3.18 6.57
N ILE A 67 -4.52 3.44 5.90
CA ILE A 67 -5.19 2.49 5.03
C ILE A 67 -5.21 3.01 3.59
N GLU A 68 -5.03 2.13 2.64
CA GLU A 68 -5.17 2.38 1.21
C GLU A 68 -6.18 1.37 0.65
N VAL A 69 -7.23 1.85 0.01
CA VAL A 69 -8.30 1.01 -0.55
C VAL A 69 -8.45 1.28 -2.03
N HIS A 70 -8.41 0.22 -2.82
CA HIS A 70 -8.61 0.23 -4.27
C HIS A 70 -9.90 -0.50 -4.65
N PRO A 71 -10.52 -0.15 -5.77
CA PRO A 71 -11.60 -0.96 -6.32
C PRO A 71 -11.10 -2.40 -6.57
N PRO A 72 -11.83 -3.42 -6.11
CA PRO A 72 -11.50 -4.81 -6.42
C PRO A 72 -11.46 -5.06 -7.93
N LEU A 73 -10.69 -6.05 -8.36
CA LEU A 73 -10.70 -6.48 -9.75
C LEU A 73 -12.05 -7.14 -10.09
N GLU A 74 -12.60 -6.85 -11.28
CA GLU A 74 -13.86 -7.42 -11.75
C GLU A 74 -13.90 -8.96 -11.66
N ASN A 75 -12.76 -9.62 -11.91
CA ASN A 75 -12.61 -11.06 -11.85
C ASN A 75 -12.31 -11.61 -10.44
N HIS A 76 -12.14 -10.73 -9.47
CA HIS A 76 -11.84 -11.06 -8.07
C HIS A 76 -12.60 -10.08 -7.16
N PRO A 77 -13.95 -10.14 -7.17
CA PRO A 77 -14.73 -9.32 -6.27
C PRO A 77 -14.38 -9.73 -4.84
N SER A 78 -14.06 -8.77 -4.01
CA SER A 78 -13.94 -8.99 -2.56
C SER A 78 -15.23 -8.53 -1.92
N ASP A 79 -16.00 -9.50 -1.45
CA ASP A 79 -17.36 -9.29 -0.94
C ASP A 79 -17.37 -8.52 0.40
N ASN A 80 -16.24 -8.42 1.08
CA ASN A 80 -16.17 -7.75 2.38
C ASN A 80 -14.85 -6.99 2.61
N LEU A 81 -14.70 -5.82 1.99
CA LEU A 81 -13.52 -4.95 2.17
C LEU A 81 -13.36 -4.50 3.62
N LEU A 82 -14.46 -4.37 4.38
CA LEU A 82 -14.40 -3.98 5.79
C LEU A 82 -13.74 -5.06 6.64
N ASP A 83 -14.12 -6.32 6.48
CA ASP A 83 -13.52 -7.42 7.25
C ASP A 83 -12.02 -7.55 6.93
N ILE A 84 -11.67 -7.48 5.64
CA ILE A 84 -10.27 -7.49 5.21
C ILE A 84 -9.50 -6.32 5.85
N ALA A 85 -10.10 -5.13 5.88
CA ALA A 85 -9.48 -3.95 6.48
C ALA A 85 -9.27 -4.14 7.99
N LEU A 86 -10.27 -4.64 8.71
CA LEU A 86 -10.19 -4.86 10.16
C LEU A 86 -9.14 -5.92 10.51
N ASP A 87 -9.09 -7.04 9.79
CA ASP A 87 -8.09 -8.08 9.98
C ASP A 87 -6.66 -7.55 9.76
N LEU A 88 -6.46 -6.76 8.69
CA LEU A 88 -5.15 -6.15 8.40
C LEU A 88 -4.75 -5.11 9.45
N ILE A 89 -5.70 -4.30 9.95
CA ILE A 89 -5.47 -3.30 10.99
C ILE A 89 -5.09 -3.98 12.30
N GLU A 90 -5.84 -5.00 12.70
CA GLU A 90 -5.56 -5.78 13.90
C GLU A 90 -4.17 -6.41 13.83
N HIS A 91 -3.86 -7.10 12.74
CA HIS A 91 -2.54 -7.70 12.52
C HIS A 91 -1.41 -6.67 12.50
N ALA A 92 -1.61 -5.51 11.88
CA ALA A 92 -0.62 -4.43 11.84
C ALA A 92 -0.37 -3.79 13.23
N ASN A 93 -1.30 -3.97 14.19
CA ASN A 93 -1.23 -3.42 15.54
C ASN A 93 -1.09 -4.52 16.62
N ASN A 94 -0.28 -5.55 16.36
CA ASN A 94 0.02 -6.64 17.30
C ASN A 94 -1.24 -7.40 17.76
N ASP A 95 -2.12 -7.72 16.83
CA ASP A 95 -3.37 -8.44 17.04
C ASP A 95 -4.33 -7.75 18.03
N VAL A 96 -4.27 -6.42 18.06
CA VAL A 96 -5.17 -5.57 18.86
C VAL A 96 -5.81 -4.53 17.95
N LEU A 97 -7.12 -4.50 17.91
CA LEU A 97 -7.85 -3.47 17.16
C LEU A 97 -7.81 -2.14 17.94
N PRO A 98 -7.15 -1.09 17.40
CA PRO A 98 -7.09 0.21 18.06
C PRO A 98 -8.40 0.98 17.92
N VAL A 99 -8.54 2.08 18.65
CA VAL A 99 -9.67 3.00 18.49
C VAL A 99 -9.45 3.83 17.23
N LEU A 100 -10.11 3.45 16.16
CA LEU A 100 -9.94 4.03 14.82
C LEU A 100 -10.73 5.33 14.64
N ASP A 101 -10.26 6.18 13.73
CA ASP A 101 -11.10 7.19 13.09
C ASP A 101 -12.09 6.48 12.14
N GLY A 102 -13.29 6.21 12.66
CA GLY A 102 -14.32 5.50 11.90
C GLY A 102 -14.86 6.28 10.70
N ALA A 103 -14.74 7.61 10.69
CA ALA A 103 -15.12 8.43 9.54
C ALA A 103 -14.09 8.28 8.42
N ALA A 104 -12.81 8.36 8.75
CA ALA A 104 -11.71 8.16 7.81
C ALA A 104 -11.74 6.74 7.21
N LEU A 105 -11.96 5.71 8.03
CA LEU A 105 -12.09 4.33 7.56
C LEU A 105 -13.27 4.15 6.59
N ARG A 106 -14.45 4.66 6.94
CA ARG A 106 -15.64 4.59 6.05
C ARG A 106 -15.38 5.32 4.74
N ASN A 107 -14.76 6.51 4.78
CA ASN A 107 -14.42 7.26 3.59
C ASN A 107 -13.48 6.45 2.68
N ALA A 108 -12.41 5.87 3.21
CA ALA A 108 -11.49 5.02 2.45
C ALA A 108 -12.21 3.87 1.75
N LEU A 109 -13.08 3.15 2.48
CA LEU A 109 -13.83 2.00 1.97
C LEU A 109 -14.89 2.37 0.91
N THR A 110 -15.44 3.59 0.99
CA THR A 110 -16.46 4.08 0.05
C THR A 110 -15.85 4.65 -1.21
N GLU A 111 -14.84 5.53 -1.06
CA GLU A 111 -14.24 6.25 -2.19
C GLU A 111 -13.25 5.40 -2.99
N GLN A 112 -12.56 4.45 -2.35
CA GLN A 112 -11.64 3.49 -2.97
C GLN A 112 -10.62 4.15 -3.92
N GLN A 113 -10.11 5.32 -3.54
CA GLN A 113 -9.25 6.14 -4.41
C GLN A 113 -7.80 5.63 -4.52
N GLY A 114 -7.43 4.62 -3.73
CA GLY A 114 -6.06 4.11 -3.70
C GLY A 114 -5.06 5.10 -3.10
N MET A 115 -5.53 6.06 -2.30
CA MET A 115 -4.69 7.01 -1.60
C MET A 115 -4.59 6.64 -0.12
N PRO A 116 -3.40 6.73 0.51
CA PRO A 116 -3.25 6.48 1.93
C PRO A 116 -4.05 7.47 2.77
N ILE A 117 -4.95 6.97 3.61
CA ILE A 117 -5.75 7.74 4.55
C ILE A 117 -5.35 7.36 5.97
N LYS A 118 -5.02 8.36 6.82
CA LYS A 118 -4.72 8.11 8.23
C LYS A 118 -5.98 7.70 8.97
N ILE A 119 -5.92 6.55 9.66
CA ILE A 119 -7.04 5.98 10.41
C ILE A 119 -6.79 5.86 11.90
N TYR A 120 -5.52 5.98 12.34
CA TYR A 120 -5.15 5.91 13.75
C TYR A 120 -3.80 6.59 13.97
N GLU A 121 -3.57 7.06 15.20
CA GLU A 121 -2.29 7.62 15.63
C GLU A 121 -1.98 7.15 17.05
N ARG A 122 -0.80 6.56 17.25
CA ARG A 122 -0.31 6.22 18.60
C ARG A 122 0.00 7.50 19.37
N SER A 123 -0.50 7.60 20.60
CA SER A 123 -0.05 8.67 21.49
C SER A 123 1.41 8.44 21.88
N SER A 124 2.17 9.53 22.03
CA SER A 124 3.58 9.49 22.42
C SER A 124 3.85 8.84 23.79
N LEU A 125 2.81 8.57 24.56
CA LEU A 125 2.90 7.94 25.89
C LEU A 125 2.96 6.39 25.84
N GLN A 126 2.74 5.76 24.68
CA GLN A 126 2.75 4.28 24.55
C GLN A 126 4.09 3.71 24.03
N VAL A 127 5.07 4.55 23.75
CA VAL A 127 6.37 4.10 23.19
C VAL A 127 7.33 3.58 24.27
N ASP A 128 7.11 3.89 25.55
CA ASP A 128 8.07 3.59 26.62
C ASP A 128 7.90 2.20 27.29
N GLU A 129 6.84 1.43 27.01
CA GLU A 129 6.64 0.15 27.70
C GLU A 129 7.29 -1.07 27.03
N THR A 130 7.76 -0.96 25.77
CA THR A 130 8.38 -2.09 25.06
C THR A 130 9.92 -2.15 25.15
N ASN A 131 10.55 -1.11 25.69
CA ASN A 131 12.03 -1.06 25.81
C ASN A 131 12.59 -1.36 27.19
N ASN A 132 11.77 -1.72 28.20
CA ASN A 132 12.24 -1.89 29.57
C ASN A 132 12.27 -3.35 30.07
N THR A 133 12.34 -4.35 29.18
CA THR A 133 12.41 -5.76 29.58
C THR A 133 13.76 -6.44 29.29
N ASN A 134 14.80 -5.70 28.92
CA ASN A 134 16.14 -6.28 28.68
C ASN A 134 17.27 -5.60 29.48
N ALA A 135 17.04 -5.29 30.74
CA ALA A 135 18.13 -4.90 31.62
C ALA A 135 17.86 -5.43 33.04
N ILE A 136 18.03 -6.75 33.24
CA ILE A 136 18.48 -7.39 34.49
C ILE A 136 18.68 -8.88 34.19
N ASN A 137 19.92 -9.27 33.90
CA ASN A 137 20.70 -10.36 34.46
C ASN A 137 22.03 -10.48 33.71
#